data_c673c9fdcf4d26e90e8e13588d8d1ff4
#
_entry.id   c673c9fdcf4d26e90e8e13588d8d1ff4
#
_cell.length_a   1.000
_cell.length_b   1.000
_cell.length_c   1.000
_cell.angle_alpha   90.00
_cell.angle_beta   90.00
_cell.angle_gamma   90.00
#
_symmetry.space_group_name_H-M   'P 1'
#
loop_
_entity.id
_entity.type
_entity.pdbx_description
1 polymer ?
#
loop_
_entity_poly.entity_id
_entity_poly.type
_entity_poly.pdbx_seq_one_letter_code
_entity_poly.pdbx_strand_id
1 'polypeptide(L)' 'MTDKKTMTARQQAVYNGIVEYQQMYGFAPSIRELCAICNLSSTSSIAAHLKKLEDMGYIRRREDAPRAIAIL' A
#
# COMPACT_ATOMS: atom_id res chain seq x y z
N MET A 1 -21.93 10.01 -6.04
CA MET A 1 -21.09 9.05 -5.31
C MET A 1 -19.89 8.68 -6.16
N THR A 2 -18.72 8.69 -5.57
CA THR A 2 -17.51 8.33 -6.29
C THR A 2 -17.15 6.89 -5.99
N ASP A 3 -17.16 6.06 -6.99
CA ASP A 3 -16.78 4.67 -6.82
C ASP A 3 -15.28 4.54 -6.99
N LYS A 4 -14.66 3.80 -6.08
CA LYS A 4 -13.26 3.45 -6.21
C LYS A 4 -13.12 2.43 -7.33
N LYS A 5 -12.04 2.56 -8.09
CA LYS A 5 -11.78 1.60 -9.17
C LYS A 5 -11.46 0.23 -8.59
N THR A 6 -11.81 -0.79 -9.36
CA THR A 6 -11.50 -2.16 -8.96
C THR A 6 -9.99 -2.39 -9.00
N MET A 7 -9.46 -2.92 -7.92
CA MET A 7 -8.04 -3.23 -7.82
C MET A 7 -7.71 -4.49 -8.61
N THR A 8 -6.52 -4.51 -9.20
CA THR A 8 -5.98 -5.75 -9.76
C THR A 8 -5.60 -6.69 -8.63
N ALA A 9 -5.33 -7.96 -8.96
CA ALA A 9 -4.94 -8.95 -7.94
C ALA A 9 -3.68 -8.50 -7.18
N ARG A 10 -2.71 -7.93 -7.87
CA ARG A 10 -1.47 -7.45 -7.24
C ARG A 10 -1.72 -6.23 -6.36
N GLN A 11 -2.54 -5.30 -6.84
CA GLN A 11 -2.92 -4.12 -6.05
C GLN A 11 -3.68 -4.54 -4.80
N GLN A 12 -4.58 -5.51 -4.93
CA GLN A 12 -5.32 -6.04 -3.80
C GLN A 12 -4.39 -6.68 -2.78
N ALA A 13 -3.38 -7.43 -3.24
CA ALA A 13 -2.41 -8.06 -2.34
C ALA A 13 -1.62 -7.00 -1.56
N VAL A 14 -1.18 -5.94 -2.24
CA VAL A 14 -0.45 -4.85 -1.58
C VAL A 14 -1.34 -4.15 -0.56
N TYR A 15 -2.57 -3.85 -0.94
CA TYR A 15 -3.53 -3.19 -0.05
C TYR A 15 -3.81 -4.05 1.19
N ASN A 16 -4.07 -5.33 0.98
CA ASN A 16 -4.31 -6.26 2.09
C ASN A 16 -3.11 -6.33 3.02
N GLY A 17 -1.91 -6.34 2.46
CA GLY A 17 -0.68 -6.33 3.25
C GLY A 17 -0.58 -5.10 4.15
N ILE A 18 -0.95 -3.93 3.63
CA ILE A 18 -0.96 -2.70 4.43
C ILE A 18 -1.98 -2.81 5.56
N VAL A 19 -3.19 -3.25 5.25
CA VAL A 19 -4.27 -3.35 6.24
C VAL A 19 -3.87 -4.33 7.35
N GLU A 20 -3.42 -5.51 6.98
CA GLU A 20 -3.06 -6.54 7.96
C GLU A 20 -1.90 -6.10 8.84
N TYR A 21 -0.88 -5.48 8.24
CA TYR A 21 0.27 -5.00 9.00
C TYR A 21 -0.16 -3.94 10.01
N GLN A 22 -1.00 -3.00 9.56
CA GLN A 22 -1.47 -1.92 10.43
C GLN A 22 -2.32 -2.45 11.58
N GLN A 23 -3.15 -3.46 11.32
CA GLN A 23 -3.95 -4.10 12.37
C GLN A 23 -3.08 -4.83 13.38
N MET A 24 -1.99 -5.44 12.91
CA MET A 24 -1.12 -6.23 13.77
C MET A 24 -0.19 -5.35 14.60
N TYR A 25 0.37 -4.30 14.01
CA TYR A 25 1.42 -3.50 14.65
C TYR A 25 0.98 -2.10 15.05
N GLY A 26 -0.17 -1.63 14.60
CA GLY A 26 -0.69 -0.31 14.93
C GLY A 26 -0.12 0.83 14.10
N PHE A 27 0.68 0.53 13.09
CA PHE A 27 1.24 1.53 12.18
C PHE A 27 1.46 0.89 10.80
N ALA A 28 1.61 1.74 9.79
CA ALA A 28 1.74 1.28 8.43
C ALA A 28 3.14 0.67 8.18
N PRO A 29 3.25 -0.29 7.24
CA PRO A 29 4.55 -0.84 6.88
C PRO A 29 5.36 0.13 6.04
N SER A 30 6.68 -0.02 6.07
CA SER A 30 7.55 0.65 5.12
C SER A 30 7.50 -0.06 3.77
N ILE A 31 8.09 0.57 2.74
CA ILE A 31 8.16 -0.05 1.41
C ILE A 31 8.91 -1.38 1.47
N ARG A 32 10.01 -1.44 2.22
CA ARG A 32 10.78 -2.68 2.37
C ARG A 32 9.97 -3.78 3.03
N GLU A 33 9.21 -3.42 4.05
CA GLU A 33 8.35 -4.38 4.73
C GLU A 33 7.25 -4.89 3.79
N LEU A 34 6.70 -4.01 2.98
CA LEU A 34 5.72 -4.42 1.97
C LEU A 34 6.32 -5.36 0.93
N CYS A 35 7.55 -5.12 0.52
CA CYS A 35 8.24 -6.03 -0.40
C CYS A 35 8.32 -7.44 0.20
N ALA A 36 8.65 -7.54 1.47
CA ALA A 36 8.72 -8.85 2.13
C ALA A 36 7.34 -9.49 2.23
N ILE A 37 6.33 -8.72 2.60
CA ILE A 37 4.96 -9.22 2.74
C ILE A 37 4.42 -9.72 1.40
N CYS A 38 4.66 -8.97 0.34
CA CYS A 38 4.14 -9.28 -0.99
C CYS A 38 5.06 -10.18 -1.79
N ASN A 39 6.19 -10.58 -1.22
CA ASN A 39 7.17 -11.43 -1.88
C ASN A 39 7.67 -10.84 -3.20
N LEU A 40 7.92 -9.53 -3.19
CA LEU A 40 8.47 -8.82 -4.34
C LEU A 40 9.89 -8.38 -4.03
N SER A 41 10.77 -8.52 -5.01
CA SER A 41 12.18 -8.18 -4.84
C SER A 41 12.49 -6.72 -5.17
N SER A 42 11.55 -6.00 -5.77
CA SER A 42 11.78 -4.64 -6.26
C SER A 42 10.92 -3.63 -5.49
N THR A 43 11.58 -2.66 -4.86
CA THR A 43 10.88 -1.56 -4.20
C THR A 43 10.17 -0.67 -5.22
N SER A 44 10.68 -0.61 -6.46
CA SER A 44 10.03 0.16 -7.52
C SER A 44 8.64 -0.39 -7.85
N SER A 45 8.49 -1.71 -7.84
CA SER A 45 7.18 -2.34 -8.08
C SER A 45 6.19 -1.96 -6.99
N ILE A 46 6.63 -2.01 -5.74
CA ILE A 46 5.76 -1.62 -4.61
C ILE A 46 5.39 -0.15 -4.72
N ALA A 47 6.35 0.71 -5.01
CA ALA A 47 6.09 2.15 -5.14
C ALA A 47 5.06 2.43 -6.25
N ALA A 48 5.16 1.71 -7.37
CA ALA A 48 4.21 1.85 -8.47
C ALA A 48 2.80 1.42 -8.04
N HIS A 49 2.70 0.30 -7.31
CA HIS A 49 1.39 -0.16 -6.82
C HIS A 49 0.80 0.82 -5.80
N LEU A 50 1.63 1.38 -4.92
CA LEU A 50 1.17 2.36 -3.94
C LEU A 50 0.65 3.62 -4.63
N LYS A 51 1.35 4.07 -5.67
CA LYS A 51 0.89 5.23 -6.42
C LYS A 51 -0.46 4.99 -7.07
N LYS A 52 -0.66 3.80 -7.62
CA LYS A 52 -1.96 3.44 -8.22
C LYS A 52 -3.06 3.39 -7.16
N LEU A 53 -2.79 2.80 -6.01
CA LEU A 53 -3.76 2.75 -4.92
C LEU A 53 -4.11 4.15 -4.44
N GLU A 54 -3.13 5.04 -4.37
CA GLU A 54 -3.36 6.43 -4.00
C GLU A 54 -4.22 7.14 -5.03
N ASP A 55 -3.89 6.96 -6.32
CA ASP A 55 -4.65 7.56 -7.41
C ASP A 55 -6.11 7.06 -7.43
N MET A 56 -6.33 5.83 -7.02
CA MET A 56 -7.67 5.24 -6.97
C MET A 56 -8.44 5.61 -5.70
N GLY A 57 -7.80 6.28 -4.75
CA GLY A 57 -8.47 6.74 -3.53
C GLY A 57 -8.51 5.72 -2.39
N TYR A 58 -7.71 4.66 -2.44
CA TYR A 58 -7.67 3.67 -1.38
C TYR A 58 -6.74 4.05 -0.24
N ILE A 59 -5.65 4.76 -0.55
CA ILE A 59 -4.66 5.15 0.45
C ILE A 59 -4.19 6.58 0.20
N ARG A 60 -3.54 7.13 1.21
CA ARG A 60 -2.82 8.41 1.10
C ARG A 60 -1.40 8.20 1.59
N ARG A 61 -0.43 8.76 0.87
CA ARG A 61 0.97 8.65 1.24
C ARG A 61 1.57 10.02 1.47
N ARG A 62 2.60 10.05 2.32
CA ARG A 62 3.48 11.21 2.45
C ARG A 62 4.88 10.77 2.05
N GLU A 63 5.55 11.58 1.24
CA GLU A 63 6.86 11.23 0.73
C GLU A 63 7.98 11.47 1.73
N ASP A 64 7.72 12.27 2.75
CA ASP A 64 8.72 12.69 3.72
C ASP A 64 8.90 11.72 4.88
N ALA A 65 8.17 10.61 4.90
CA ALA A 65 8.27 9.65 5.98
C ALA A 65 8.11 8.23 5.46
N PRO A 66 8.92 7.27 5.96
CA PRO A 66 8.93 5.91 5.43
C PRO A 66 7.67 5.09 5.76
N ARG A 67 6.94 5.45 6.80
CA ARG A 67 5.74 4.73 7.22
C ARG A 67 4.48 5.56 7.08
N ALA A 68 4.51 6.55 6.22
CA ALA A 68 3.40 7.50 6.10
C ALA A 68 2.37 7.05 5.08
N ILE A 69 1.76 5.91 5.32
CA ILE A 69 0.66 5.38 4.51
C ILE A 69 -0.59 5.36 5.39
N ALA A 70 -1.63 6.03 4.92
CA ALA A 70 -2.91 6.03 5.61
C ALA A 70 -3.96 5.37 4.73
N ILE A 71 -4.77 4.50 5.32
CA ILE A 71 -5.89 3.86 4.63
C ILE A 71 -7.07 4.80 4.68
N LEU A 72 -7.66 5.09 3.54
CA LEU A 72 -8.79 5.99 3.42
C LEU A 72 -10.13 5.29 3.53
#